data_824f0c6db1a36133c0ddba11596531ca
#
_entry.id   824f0c6db1a36133c0ddba11596531ca
#
_cell.length_a   1.000
_cell.length_b   1.000
_cell.length_c   1.000
_cell.angle_alpha   90.00
_cell.angle_beta   90.00
_cell.angle_gamma   90.00
#
_symmetry.space_group_name_H-M   'P 1'
#
loop_
_entity.id
_entity.type
_entity.pdbx_description
1 polymer ?
#
loop_
_entity_poly.entity_id
_entity_poly.type
_entity_poly.pdbx_seq_one_letter_code
_entity_poly.pdbx_strand_id
1 'polypeptide(L)'
;MSAILSGILLFLIQTAMDFFLDGAAFIGKTIVKIVTDAITKAGNPIANIISLLPLGEDIGFDFAGIIVSISIGLAFFCLIVSGLQILTCVAMGEKNENPLGIVLRFAVSVTAIVLLYGNLNGALTGGILTDIVSVLFYPMRMVASWVNSIDTTMVKVTLPSIGDGFYSFIGVLIISGGILAGVLSGALSIVERCITIVLHILLGPIFLALMACKDTAGSAVEWFKGLIVQSLTLLVSLFMWGLAL
;
A
#
# COMPACT_ATOMS: atom_id res chain seq x y z
N MET A 1 52.01 -23.05 -3.69
CA MET A 1 51.36 -22.19 -4.71
C MET A 1 49.85 -22.26 -4.71
N SER A 2 49.26 -23.43 -4.55
CA SER A 2 47.79 -23.59 -4.46
C SER A 2 47.14 -22.89 -3.25
N ALA A 3 47.74 -22.95 -2.07
CA ALA A 3 47.20 -22.34 -0.86
C ALA A 3 47.15 -20.81 -0.89
N ILE A 4 48.12 -20.17 -1.55
CA ILE A 4 48.13 -18.70 -1.71
C ILE A 4 47.05 -18.27 -2.71
N LEU A 5 46.90 -19.01 -3.80
CA LEU A 5 45.91 -18.71 -4.82
C LEU A 5 44.48 -18.91 -4.29
N SER A 6 44.24 -19.96 -3.49
CA SER A 6 42.96 -20.19 -2.83
C SER A 6 42.66 -19.09 -1.79
N GLY A 7 43.66 -18.62 -1.04
CA GLY A 7 43.49 -17.50 -0.10
C GLY A 7 43.13 -16.19 -0.77
N ILE A 8 43.79 -15.86 -1.89
CA ILE A 8 43.48 -14.63 -2.66
C ILE A 8 42.07 -14.75 -3.29
N LEU A 9 41.70 -15.88 -3.85
CA LEU A 9 40.37 -16.10 -4.44
C LEU A 9 39.27 -15.97 -3.37
N LEU A 10 39.48 -16.57 -2.21
CA LEU A 10 38.58 -16.49 -1.07
C LEU A 10 38.38 -15.06 -0.57
N PHE A 11 39.47 -14.30 -0.45
CA PHE A 11 39.45 -12.87 -0.07
C PHE A 11 38.68 -12.03 -1.10
N LEU A 12 38.90 -12.24 -2.39
CA LEU A 12 38.16 -11.53 -3.45
C LEU A 12 36.67 -11.82 -3.42
N ILE A 13 36.32 -13.07 -3.21
CA ILE A 13 34.91 -13.48 -3.13
C ILE A 13 34.25 -12.89 -1.89
N GLN A 14 34.91 -12.94 -0.74
CA GLN A 14 34.39 -12.35 0.49
C GLN A 14 34.19 -10.85 0.34
N THR A 15 35.16 -10.14 -0.22
CA THR A 15 35.05 -8.70 -0.49
C THR A 15 33.92 -8.37 -1.46
N ALA A 16 33.75 -9.17 -2.51
CA ALA A 16 32.63 -8.99 -3.44
C ALA A 16 31.27 -9.24 -2.78
N MET A 17 31.18 -10.28 -1.95
CA MET A 17 29.93 -10.59 -1.21
C MET A 17 29.59 -9.50 -0.20
N ASP A 18 30.55 -9.01 0.56
CA ASP A 18 30.34 -7.89 1.50
C ASP A 18 29.83 -6.65 0.74
N PHE A 19 30.44 -6.33 -0.40
CA PHE A 19 29.97 -5.24 -1.26
C PHE A 19 28.54 -5.43 -1.76
N PHE A 20 28.16 -6.63 -2.19
CA PHE A 20 26.78 -6.92 -2.64
C PHE A 20 25.77 -6.87 -1.47
N LEU A 21 26.12 -7.40 -0.31
CA LEU A 21 25.27 -7.36 0.89
C LEU A 21 25.08 -5.94 1.40
N ASP A 22 26.15 -5.16 1.48
CA ASP A 22 26.08 -3.75 1.88
C ASP A 22 25.28 -2.93 0.87
N GLY A 23 25.47 -3.18 -0.43
CA GLY A 23 24.70 -2.53 -1.49
C GLY A 23 23.20 -2.84 -1.41
N ALA A 24 22.84 -4.10 -1.18
CA ALA A 24 21.43 -4.48 -1.05
C ALA A 24 20.79 -3.97 0.25
N ALA A 25 21.51 -4.04 1.36
CA ALA A 25 21.08 -3.45 2.62
C ALA A 25 20.86 -1.94 2.47
N PHE A 26 21.78 -1.25 1.79
CA PHE A 26 21.67 0.18 1.49
C PHE A 26 20.41 0.47 0.62
N ILE A 27 20.21 -0.28 -0.45
CA ILE A 27 19.04 -0.11 -1.33
C ILE A 27 17.74 -0.39 -0.55
N GLY A 28 17.65 -1.50 0.17
CA GLY A 28 16.50 -1.85 0.98
C GLY A 28 16.17 -0.77 2.02
N LYS A 29 17.19 -0.29 2.74
CA LYS A 29 17.06 0.80 3.72
C LYS A 29 16.62 2.10 3.07
N THR A 30 17.18 2.46 1.93
CA THR A 30 16.81 3.69 1.21
C THR A 30 15.35 3.64 0.79
N ILE A 31 14.89 2.52 0.25
CA ILE A 31 13.49 2.32 -0.14
C ILE A 31 12.56 2.45 1.08
N VAL A 32 12.86 1.72 2.16
CA VAL A 32 12.02 1.76 3.37
C VAL A 32 12.06 3.15 4.01
N LYS A 33 13.21 3.82 4.02
CA LYS A 33 13.35 5.18 4.52
C LYS A 33 12.47 6.17 3.74
N ILE A 34 12.44 6.11 2.42
CA ILE A 34 11.59 6.95 1.60
C ILE A 34 10.10 6.77 2.01
N VAL A 35 9.67 5.52 2.18
CA VAL A 35 8.29 5.22 2.59
C VAL A 35 8.01 5.69 4.02
N THR A 36 8.92 5.40 4.96
CA THR A 36 8.74 5.80 6.38
C THR A 36 8.78 7.32 6.54
N ASP A 37 9.62 8.01 5.80
CA ASP A 37 9.66 9.48 5.79
C ASP A 37 8.35 10.07 5.25
N ALA A 38 7.76 9.51 4.22
CA ALA A 38 6.45 9.93 3.72
C ALA A 38 5.32 9.69 4.73
N ILE A 39 5.34 8.57 5.44
CA ILE A 39 4.34 8.24 6.48
C ILE A 39 4.50 9.14 7.70
N THR A 40 5.75 9.47 8.09
CA THR A 40 6.04 10.27 9.28
C THR A 40 5.96 11.77 9.05
N LYS A 41 6.10 12.23 7.80
CA LYS A 41 6.02 13.64 7.41
C LYS A 41 4.70 14.25 7.89
N ALA A 42 4.79 15.46 8.44
CA ALA A 42 3.61 16.21 8.88
C ALA A 42 2.65 16.47 7.71
N GLY A 43 1.36 16.42 7.99
CA GLY A 43 0.32 16.64 6.98
C GLY A 43 -0.48 15.39 6.65
N ASN A 44 -1.11 15.39 5.49
CA ASN A 44 -1.92 14.27 5.00
C ASN A 44 -1.03 13.11 4.52
N PRO A 45 -1.06 11.94 5.19
CA PRO A 45 -0.23 10.80 4.81
C PRO A 45 -0.52 10.31 3.39
N ILE A 46 -1.76 10.43 2.91
CA ILE A 46 -2.13 10.06 1.54
C ILE A 46 -1.42 10.95 0.53
N ALA A 47 -1.46 12.27 0.72
CA ALA A 47 -0.78 13.22 -0.16
C ALA A 47 0.73 12.98 -0.16
N ASN A 48 1.31 12.73 1.02
CA ASN A 48 2.74 12.44 1.13
C ASN A 48 3.15 11.15 0.40
N ILE A 49 2.30 10.11 0.41
CA ILE A 49 2.58 8.85 -0.32
C ILE A 49 2.33 9.03 -1.82
N ILE A 50 1.30 9.79 -2.22
CA ILE A 50 1.05 10.09 -3.63
C ILE A 50 2.22 10.87 -4.24
N SER A 51 2.83 11.79 -3.49
CA SER A 51 4.01 12.54 -3.98
C SER A 51 5.24 11.66 -4.23
N LEU A 52 5.28 10.43 -3.67
CA LEU A 52 6.33 9.45 -4.00
C LEU A 52 6.11 8.75 -5.34
N LEU A 53 4.88 8.78 -5.86
CA LEU A 53 4.58 8.17 -7.16
C LEU A 53 5.14 9.07 -8.27
N PRO A 54 5.68 8.49 -9.35
CA PRO A 54 6.25 9.26 -10.46
C PRO A 54 5.23 10.07 -11.26
N LEU A 55 3.99 10.11 -10.80
CA LEU A 55 2.87 10.84 -11.42
C LEU A 55 2.87 12.36 -11.11
N GLY A 56 3.68 12.81 -10.14
CA GLY A 56 3.65 14.20 -9.65
C GLY A 56 2.43 14.54 -8.76
N GLU A 57 2.60 15.54 -7.91
CA GLU A 57 1.52 15.94 -6.97
C GLU A 57 0.28 16.45 -7.72
N ASP A 58 0.48 17.31 -8.72
CA ASP A 58 -0.62 17.93 -9.48
C ASP A 58 -1.48 16.89 -10.22
N ILE A 59 -0.84 15.93 -10.89
CA ILE A 59 -1.55 14.88 -11.64
C ILE A 59 -2.31 13.94 -10.70
N GLY A 60 -1.76 13.65 -9.53
CA GLY A 60 -2.41 12.78 -8.54
C GLY A 60 -3.71 13.39 -7.98
N PHE A 61 -3.73 14.70 -7.74
CA PHE A 61 -4.92 15.40 -7.25
C PHE A 61 -6.00 15.53 -8.34
N ASP A 62 -5.63 15.84 -9.57
CA ASP A 62 -6.55 15.89 -10.70
C ASP A 62 -7.16 14.51 -10.97
N PHE A 63 -6.37 13.44 -10.89
CA PHE A 63 -6.84 12.09 -11.06
C PHE A 63 -7.88 11.69 -10.01
N ALA A 64 -7.68 12.06 -8.74
CA ALA A 64 -8.65 11.81 -7.69
C ALA A 64 -9.99 12.55 -7.92
N GLY A 65 -9.95 13.81 -8.38
CA GLY A 65 -11.14 14.58 -8.77
C GLY A 65 -11.90 13.94 -9.93
N ILE A 66 -11.18 13.42 -10.92
CA ILE A 66 -11.76 12.70 -12.06
C ILE A 66 -12.45 11.41 -11.55
N ILE A 67 -11.83 10.63 -10.68
CA ILE A 67 -12.43 9.40 -10.14
C ILE A 67 -13.70 9.72 -9.34
N VAL A 68 -13.71 10.76 -8.52
CA VAL A 68 -14.90 11.18 -7.77
C VAL A 68 -16.03 11.55 -8.74
N SER A 69 -15.73 12.32 -9.78
CA SER A 69 -16.72 12.72 -10.80
C SER A 69 -17.28 11.52 -11.55
N ILE A 70 -16.44 10.58 -11.97
CA ILE A 70 -16.85 9.32 -12.62
C ILE A 70 -17.72 8.50 -11.66
N SER A 71 -17.39 8.46 -10.38
CA SER A 71 -18.12 7.67 -9.39
C SER A 71 -19.53 8.22 -9.15
N ILE A 72 -19.69 9.55 -9.12
CA ILE A 72 -21.01 10.16 -9.04
C ILE A 72 -21.83 9.83 -10.31
N GLY A 73 -21.22 9.93 -11.50
CA GLY A 73 -21.85 9.50 -12.76
C GLY A 73 -22.26 8.02 -12.73
N LEU A 74 -21.43 7.14 -12.19
CA LEU A 74 -21.73 5.72 -12.01
C LEU A 74 -22.91 5.51 -11.05
N ALA A 75 -22.98 6.24 -9.94
CA ALA A 75 -24.12 6.17 -9.02
C ALA A 75 -25.44 6.56 -9.71
N PHE A 76 -25.42 7.62 -10.55
CA PHE A 76 -26.57 7.98 -11.38
C PHE A 76 -26.94 6.89 -12.39
N PHE A 77 -25.94 6.29 -13.04
CA PHE A 77 -26.17 5.17 -13.95
C PHE A 77 -26.83 3.99 -13.22
N CYS A 78 -26.36 3.64 -12.02
CA CYS A 78 -26.96 2.63 -11.17
C CYS A 78 -28.41 2.96 -10.81
N LEU A 79 -28.72 4.24 -10.53
CA LEU A 79 -30.10 4.69 -10.27
C LEU A 79 -31.01 4.46 -11.50
N ILE A 80 -30.53 4.82 -12.70
CA ILE A 80 -31.28 4.63 -13.96
C ILE A 80 -31.53 3.14 -14.20
N VAL A 81 -30.52 2.29 -14.12
CA VAL A 81 -30.63 0.84 -14.31
C VAL A 81 -31.61 0.23 -13.32
N SER A 82 -31.52 0.59 -12.04
CA SER A 82 -32.43 0.11 -11.01
C SER A 82 -33.90 0.59 -11.27
N GLY A 83 -34.07 1.82 -11.76
CA GLY A 83 -35.39 2.34 -12.18
C GLY A 83 -35.99 1.57 -13.36
N LEU A 84 -35.18 1.24 -14.36
CA LEU A 84 -35.60 0.42 -15.50
C LEU A 84 -35.96 -1.02 -15.06
N GLN A 85 -35.22 -1.59 -14.11
CA GLN A 85 -35.57 -2.90 -13.53
C GLN A 85 -36.93 -2.89 -12.85
N ILE A 86 -37.27 -1.83 -12.11
CA ILE A 86 -38.60 -1.69 -11.52
C ILE A 86 -39.69 -1.67 -12.62
N LEU A 87 -39.49 -0.84 -13.66
CA LEU A 87 -40.47 -0.73 -14.74
C LEU A 87 -40.70 -2.07 -15.45
N THR A 88 -39.64 -2.84 -15.70
CA THR A 88 -39.76 -4.17 -16.30
C THR A 88 -40.49 -5.16 -15.38
N CYS A 89 -40.15 -5.18 -14.08
CA CYS A 89 -40.84 -6.08 -13.14
C CYS A 89 -42.30 -5.72 -12.95
N VAL A 90 -42.65 -4.42 -12.89
CA VAL A 90 -44.03 -3.97 -12.84
C VAL A 90 -44.79 -4.40 -14.11
N ALA A 91 -44.16 -4.29 -15.29
CA ALA A 91 -44.75 -4.72 -16.54
C ALA A 91 -44.97 -6.24 -16.60
N MET A 92 -44.14 -7.04 -15.91
CA MET A 92 -44.28 -8.51 -15.82
C MET A 92 -45.18 -8.96 -14.67
N GLY A 93 -45.71 -8.04 -13.84
CA GLY A 93 -46.57 -8.36 -12.69
C GLY A 93 -45.80 -8.99 -11.52
N GLU A 94 -44.48 -8.88 -11.47
CA GLU A 94 -43.67 -9.40 -10.40
C GLU A 94 -43.59 -8.43 -9.21
N LYS A 95 -43.56 -8.98 -7.98
CA LYS A 95 -43.32 -8.18 -6.77
C LYS A 95 -41.90 -7.63 -6.80
N ASN A 96 -41.78 -6.30 -6.86
CA ASN A 96 -40.51 -5.64 -6.91
C ASN A 96 -40.18 -4.88 -5.62
N GLU A 97 -38.93 -4.42 -5.55
CA GLU A 97 -38.44 -3.54 -4.50
C GLU A 97 -39.22 -2.23 -4.42
N ASN A 98 -39.32 -1.69 -3.21
CA ASN A 98 -39.90 -0.39 -2.99
C ASN A 98 -39.03 0.68 -3.71
N PRO A 99 -39.59 1.52 -4.63
CA PRO A 99 -38.89 2.59 -5.31
C PRO A 99 -38.15 3.53 -4.35
N LEU A 100 -38.70 3.76 -3.16
CA LEU A 100 -38.08 4.55 -2.12
C LEU A 100 -36.72 3.96 -1.66
N GLY A 101 -36.62 2.62 -1.62
CA GLY A 101 -35.39 1.94 -1.24
C GLY A 101 -34.22 2.20 -2.22
N ILE A 102 -34.52 2.32 -3.52
CA ILE A 102 -33.54 2.62 -4.56
C ILE A 102 -33.06 4.07 -4.42
N VAL A 103 -33.98 5.02 -4.28
CA VAL A 103 -33.66 6.44 -4.10
C VAL A 103 -32.84 6.63 -2.83
N LEU A 104 -33.17 5.93 -1.74
CA LEU A 104 -32.43 6.00 -0.49
C LEU A 104 -31.01 5.47 -0.66
N ARG A 105 -30.80 4.33 -1.31
CA ARG A 105 -29.45 3.78 -1.58
C ARG A 105 -28.62 4.74 -2.42
N PHE A 106 -29.19 5.30 -3.46
CA PHE A 106 -28.52 6.32 -4.27
C PHE A 106 -28.13 7.55 -3.41
N ALA A 107 -29.07 8.09 -2.64
CA ALA A 107 -28.81 9.23 -1.77
C ALA A 107 -27.68 8.94 -0.76
N VAL A 108 -27.72 7.76 -0.12
CA VAL A 108 -26.66 7.31 0.81
C VAL A 108 -25.32 7.15 0.10
N SER A 109 -25.28 6.58 -1.10
CA SER A 109 -24.08 6.41 -1.91
C SER A 109 -23.43 7.76 -2.24
N VAL A 110 -24.19 8.69 -2.81
CA VAL A 110 -23.70 10.03 -3.16
C VAL A 110 -23.25 10.80 -1.91
N THR A 111 -24.06 10.75 -0.84
CA THR A 111 -23.71 11.39 0.43
C THR A 111 -22.42 10.82 1.01
N ALA A 112 -22.22 9.50 0.97
CA ALA A 112 -21.01 8.85 1.43
C ALA A 112 -19.79 9.28 0.62
N ILE A 113 -19.90 9.39 -0.72
CA ILE A 113 -18.82 9.89 -1.58
C ILE A 113 -18.46 11.32 -1.17
N VAL A 114 -19.44 12.21 -1.04
CA VAL A 114 -19.22 13.62 -0.72
C VAL A 114 -18.66 13.79 0.69
N LEU A 115 -19.16 13.06 1.69
CA LEU A 115 -18.68 13.13 3.07
C LEU A 115 -17.26 12.57 3.23
N LEU A 116 -16.97 11.44 2.59
CA LEU A 116 -15.66 10.80 2.73
C LEU A 116 -14.58 11.52 1.94
N TYR A 117 -14.87 11.96 0.73
CA TYR A 117 -13.88 12.55 -0.17
C TYR A 117 -13.93 14.08 -0.26
N GLY A 118 -14.92 14.72 0.38
CA GLY A 118 -15.05 16.18 0.36
C GLY A 118 -15.60 16.73 -0.95
N ASN A 119 -15.54 18.04 -1.10
CA ASN A 119 -16.10 18.74 -2.25
C ASN A 119 -15.32 18.43 -3.54
N LEU A 120 -16.01 18.40 -4.67
CA LEU A 120 -15.50 18.09 -6.03
C LEU A 120 -14.25 18.88 -6.46
N ASN A 121 -13.92 19.98 -5.77
CA ASN A 121 -12.82 20.91 -6.13
C ASN A 121 -11.50 20.67 -5.38
N GLY A 122 -11.41 19.65 -4.54
CA GLY A 122 -10.18 19.43 -3.74
C GLY A 122 -10.17 18.08 -3.03
N ALA A 123 -10.41 17.07 -3.76
CA ALA A 123 -10.93 15.77 -3.39
C ALA A 123 -10.21 14.99 -2.30
N LEU A 124 -8.96 15.24 -1.97
CA LEU A 124 -8.23 14.42 -0.99
C LEU A 124 -7.89 15.14 0.32
N THR A 125 -8.19 16.43 0.41
CA THR A 125 -7.73 17.25 1.54
C THR A 125 -8.82 17.65 2.53
N GLY A 126 -10.10 17.42 2.23
CA GLY A 126 -11.20 17.99 3.01
C GLY A 126 -12.28 17.03 3.49
N GLY A 127 -12.17 15.72 3.23
CA GLY A 127 -13.19 14.74 3.62
C GLY A 127 -12.87 14.01 4.93
N ILE A 128 -13.89 13.41 5.55
CA ILE A 128 -13.77 12.57 6.76
C ILE A 128 -12.78 11.42 6.54
N LEU A 129 -12.59 10.97 5.29
CA LEU A 129 -11.61 9.93 4.95
C LEU A 129 -10.18 10.31 5.36
N THR A 130 -9.82 11.60 5.26
CA THR A 130 -8.50 12.09 5.69
C THR A 130 -8.29 11.86 7.18
N ASP A 131 -9.34 12.10 8.00
CA ASP A 131 -9.27 11.89 9.44
C ASP A 131 -9.22 10.39 9.78
N ILE A 132 -10.05 9.56 9.12
CA ILE A 132 -10.03 8.11 9.28
C ILE A 132 -8.64 7.55 8.93
N VAL A 133 -8.09 7.98 7.80
CA VAL A 133 -6.75 7.54 7.38
C VAL A 133 -5.69 8.05 8.34
N SER A 134 -5.77 9.26 8.84
CA SER A 134 -4.81 9.80 9.83
C SER A 134 -4.80 8.96 11.11
N VAL A 135 -5.97 8.54 11.60
CA VAL A 135 -6.10 7.64 12.76
C VAL A 135 -5.53 6.25 12.43
N LEU A 136 -5.84 5.71 11.26
CA LEU A 136 -5.35 4.39 10.81
C LEU A 136 -3.83 4.38 10.64
N PHE A 137 -3.24 5.49 10.17
CA PHE A 137 -1.80 5.65 10.00
C PHE A 137 -1.06 6.04 11.28
N TYR A 138 -1.75 6.39 12.35
CA TYR A 138 -1.10 6.75 13.61
C TYR A 138 -0.16 5.67 14.16
N PRO A 139 -0.59 4.39 14.31
CA PRO A 139 0.32 3.33 14.75
C PRO A 139 1.45 3.08 13.74
N MET A 140 1.20 3.24 12.43
CA MET A 140 2.25 3.12 11.41
C MET A 140 3.30 4.22 11.55
N ARG A 141 2.92 5.46 11.88
CA ARG A 141 3.85 6.56 12.14
C ARG A 141 4.76 6.25 13.33
N MET A 142 4.22 5.65 14.39
CA MET A 142 5.02 5.24 15.56
C MET A 142 6.06 4.17 15.18
N VAL A 143 5.63 3.14 14.46
CA VAL A 143 6.55 2.06 14.01
C VAL A 143 7.55 2.61 12.99
N ALA A 144 7.14 3.44 12.03
CA ALA A 144 8.02 4.07 11.06
C ALA A 144 9.07 4.96 11.72
N SER A 145 8.67 5.75 12.72
CA SER A 145 9.60 6.56 13.52
C SER A 145 10.61 5.69 14.28
N TRP A 146 10.15 4.58 14.86
CA TRP A 146 11.02 3.63 15.51
C TRP A 146 12.00 2.99 14.51
N VAL A 147 11.54 2.53 13.35
CA VAL A 147 12.41 1.98 12.29
C VAL A 147 13.46 3.01 11.84
N ASN A 148 13.07 4.28 11.67
CA ASN A 148 14.01 5.35 11.32
C ASN A 148 15.04 5.65 12.43
N SER A 149 14.71 5.36 13.70
CA SER A 149 15.63 5.56 14.83
C SER A 149 16.67 4.43 15.00
N ILE A 150 16.47 3.30 14.31
CA ILE A 150 17.42 2.19 14.37
C ILE A 150 18.71 2.63 13.65
N ASP A 151 19.80 2.71 14.42
CA ASP A 151 21.10 3.03 13.86
C ASP A 151 21.63 1.85 13.04
N THR A 152 21.56 2.03 11.73
CA THR A 152 21.83 0.99 10.74
C THR A 152 23.30 0.69 10.53
N THR A 153 24.19 1.38 11.25
CA THR A 153 25.63 1.05 11.27
C THR A 153 25.91 -0.29 11.96
N MET A 154 24.93 -0.83 12.69
CA MET A 154 25.05 -2.09 13.44
C MET A 154 24.81 -3.35 12.62
N VAL A 155 24.30 -3.28 11.38
CA VAL A 155 24.12 -4.46 10.53
C VAL A 155 25.46 -4.83 9.87
N LYS A 156 26.44 -5.13 10.68
CA LYS A 156 27.57 -5.93 10.21
C LYS A 156 27.10 -7.38 10.20
N VAL A 157 26.74 -7.88 9.03
CA VAL A 157 26.61 -9.33 8.84
C VAL A 157 28.00 -9.91 9.06
N THR A 158 28.27 -10.33 10.29
CA THR A 158 29.51 -11.04 10.59
C THR A 158 29.37 -12.41 9.93
N LEU A 159 29.85 -12.50 8.70
CA LEU A 159 29.91 -13.78 8.01
C LEU A 159 30.78 -14.72 8.86
N PRO A 160 30.33 -15.94 9.14
CA PRO A 160 31.15 -16.90 9.85
C PRO A 160 32.48 -17.06 9.12
N SER A 161 33.59 -17.05 9.87
CA SER A 161 34.92 -17.30 9.30
C SER A 161 34.86 -18.58 8.48
N ILE A 162 35.19 -18.47 7.20
CA ILE A 162 35.14 -19.61 6.29
C ILE A 162 36.19 -20.61 6.76
N GLY A 163 35.77 -21.67 7.45
CA GLY A 163 36.63 -22.80 7.75
C GLY A 163 37.11 -23.49 6.47
N ASP A 164 38.25 -24.12 6.55
CA ASP A 164 39.00 -24.72 5.43
C ASP A 164 38.14 -25.71 4.58
N GLY A 165 37.40 -25.22 3.59
CA GLY A 165 36.74 -26.10 2.64
C GLY A 165 35.74 -25.49 1.69
N PHE A 166 35.63 -26.05 0.51
CA PHE A 166 34.68 -25.70 -0.55
C PHE A 166 33.21 -25.69 -0.08
N TYR A 167 32.83 -26.57 0.85
CA TYR A 167 31.47 -26.64 1.41
C TYR A 167 31.14 -25.43 2.27
N SER A 168 32.09 -24.88 3.02
CA SER A 168 31.91 -23.65 3.80
C SER A 168 31.64 -22.46 2.88
N PHE A 169 32.32 -22.40 1.74
CA PHE A 169 32.13 -21.37 0.73
C PHE A 169 30.72 -21.41 0.13
N ILE A 170 30.22 -22.59 -0.28
CA ILE A 170 28.87 -22.74 -0.80
C ILE A 170 27.83 -22.37 0.27
N GLY A 171 28.04 -22.76 1.54
CA GLY A 171 27.19 -22.41 2.65
C GLY A 171 27.07 -20.89 2.83
N VAL A 172 28.20 -20.18 2.82
CA VAL A 172 28.23 -18.71 2.93
C VAL A 172 27.51 -18.05 1.76
N LEU A 173 27.70 -18.55 0.54
CA LEU A 173 27.07 -18.02 -0.67
C LEU A 173 25.54 -18.19 -0.63
N ILE A 174 25.04 -19.34 -0.17
CA ILE A 174 23.62 -19.59 0.00
C ILE A 174 23.00 -18.69 1.08
N ILE A 175 23.67 -18.57 2.24
CA ILE A 175 23.19 -17.75 3.36
C ILE A 175 23.15 -16.26 2.94
N SER A 176 24.22 -15.76 2.32
CA SER A 176 24.29 -14.36 1.86
C SER A 176 23.25 -14.07 0.78
N GLY A 177 23.09 -14.98 -0.17
CA GLY A 177 22.04 -14.87 -1.20
C GLY A 177 20.63 -14.87 -0.60
N GLY A 178 20.40 -15.69 0.44
CA GLY A 178 19.16 -15.73 1.18
C GLY A 178 18.86 -14.43 1.94
N ILE A 179 19.87 -13.87 2.63
CA ILE A 179 19.76 -12.59 3.32
C ILE A 179 19.47 -11.46 2.32
N LEU A 180 20.22 -11.40 1.22
CA LEU A 180 20.01 -10.43 0.15
C LEU A 180 18.59 -10.47 -0.39
N ALA A 181 18.13 -11.66 -0.77
CA ALA A 181 16.78 -11.87 -1.30
C ALA A 181 15.71 -11.49 -0.25
N GLY A 182 15.92 -11.81 1.02
CA GLY A 182 15.02 -11.47 2.11
C GLY A 182 14.90 -9.96 2.32
N VAL A 183 16.02 -9.25 2.36
CA VAL A 183 16.07 -7.79 2.52
C VAL A 183 15.37 -7.09 1.36
N LEU A 184 15.69 -7.43 0.13
CA LEU A 184 15.07 -6.81 -1.05
C LEU A 184 13.56 -7.14 -1.14
N SER A 185 13.20 -8.39 -0.92
CA SER A 185 11.80 -8.83 -0.92
C SER A 185 10.98 -8.12 0.16
N GLY A 186 11.53 -7.97 1.37
CA GLY A 186 10.88 -7.24 2.45
C GLY A 186 10.66 -5.77 2.12
N ALA A 187 11.68 -5.09 1.56
CA ALA A 187 11.57 -3.69 1.15
C ALA A 187 10.53 -3.50 0.04
N LEU A 188 10.54 -4.37 -0.98
CA LEU A 188 9.57 -4.33 -2.08
C LEU A 188 8.15 -4.61 -1.59
N SER A 189 7.97 -5.53 -0.64
CA SER A 189 6.66 -5.81 -0.05
C SER A 189 6.08 -4.58 0.67
N ILE A 190 6.90 -3.80 1.37
CA ILE A 190 6.45 -2.56 2.01
C ILE A 190 5.97 -1.55 0.97
N VAL A 191 6.73 -1.36 -0.12
CA VAL A 191 6.35 -0.46 -1.23
C VAL A 191 5.04 -0.92 -1.88
N GLU A 192 4.92 -2.21 -2.19
CA GLU A 192 3.71 -2.81 -2.76
C GLU A 192 2.48 -2.54 -1.89
N ARG A 193 2.61 -2.71 -0.56
CA ARG A 193 1.51 -2.43 0.39
C ARG A 193 1.14 -0.95 0.42
N CYS A 194 2.12 -0.06 0.38
CA CYS A 194 1.86 1.38 0.29
C CYS A 194 1.09 1.75 -0.97
N ILE A 195 1.52 1.24 -2.13
CA ILE A 195 0.83 1.47 -3.41
C ILE A 195 -0.58 0.90 -3.35
N THR A 196 -0.76 -0.30 -2.82
CA THR A 196 -2.07 -0.94 -2.69
C THR A 196 -3.03 -0.12 -1.82
N ILE A 197 -2.57 0.44 -0.70
CA ILE A 197 -3.39 1.32 0.16
C ILE A 197 -3.81 2.58 -0.61
N VAL A 198 -2.87 3.22 -1.32
CA VAL A 198 -3.18 4.41 -2.13
C VAL A 198 -4.22 4.09 -3.20
N LEU A 199 -4.05 2.97 -3.92
CA LEU A 199 -5.04 2.54 -4.91
C LEU A 199 -6.40 2.24 -4.28
N HIS A 200 -6.45 1.60 -3.12
CA HIS A 200 -7.70 1.37 -2.39
C HIS A 200 -8.40 2.70 -2.05
N ILE A 201 -7.64 3.69 -1.60
CA ILE A 201 -8.18 5.02 -1.28
C ILE A 201 -8.68 5.73 -2.53
N LEU A 202 -7.89 5.73 -3.61
CA LEU A 202 -8.26 6.37 -4.88
C LEU A 202 -9.49 5.74 -5.53
N LEU A 203 -9.62 4.42 -5.48
CA LEU A 203 -10.75 3.68 -6.06
C LEU A 203 -11.98 3.63 -5.15
N GLY A 204 -11.86 4.05 -3.90
CA GLY A 204 -12.96 4.04 -2.92
C GLY A 204 -14.26 4.67 -3.41
N PRO A 205 -14.24 5.84 -4.08
CA PRO A 205 -15.47 6.46 -4.58
C PRO A 205 -16.25 5.55 -5.54
N ILE A 206 -15.56 4.73 -6.34
CA ILE A 206 -16.20 3.77 -7.26
C ILE A 206 -16.93 2.69 -6.46
N PHE A 207 -16.31 2.14 -5.42
CA PHE A 207 -16.96 1.13 -4.56
C PHE A 207 -18.16 1.70 -3.80
N LEU A 208 -18.08 2.97 -3.40
CA LEU A 208 -19.19 3.68 -2.78
C LEU A 208 -20.34 3.94 -3.78
N ALA A 209 -20.02 4.25 -5.04
CA ALA A 209 -21.00 4.43 -6.10
C ALA A 209 -21.76 3.14 -6.40
N LEU A 210 -21.07 2.00 -6.39
CA LEU A 210 -21.65 0.68 -6.59
C LEU A 210 -22.67 0.31 -5.48
N MET A 211 -22.62 0.96 -4.32
CA MET A 211 -23.59 0.79 -3.26
C MET A 211 -25.01 1.24 -3.66
N ALA A 212 -25.13 2.08 -4.71
CA ALA A 212 -26.42 2.49 -5.25
C ALA A 212 -27.19 1.34 -5.91
N CYS A 213 -26.49 0.31 -6.43
CA CYS A 213 -27.11 -0.90 -6.98
C CYS A 213 -27.29 -1.95 -5.88
N LYS A 214 -28.40 -2.70 -5.93
CA LYS A 214 -28.73 -3.76 -4.95
C LYS A 214 -27.70 -4.88 -4.94
N ASP A 215 -27.35 -5.37 -6.12
CA ASP A 215 -26.49 -6.55 -6.28
C ASP A 215 -25.04 -6.29 -5.86
N THR A 216 -24.64 -5.02 -5.88
CA THR A 216 -23.28 -4.59 -5.52
C THR A 216 -23.22 -3.78 -4.21
N ALA A 217 -24.31 -3.72 -3.46
CA ALA A 217 -24.40 -2.91 -2.24
C ALA A 217 -23.35 -3.30 -1.18
N GLY A 218 -22.86 -4.55 -1.19
CA GLY A 218 -21.81 -5.03 -0.30
C GLY A 218 -20.40 -4.53 -0.64
N SER A 219 -20.19 -3.98 -1.85
CA SER A 219 -18.86 -3.60 -2.33
C SER A 219 -18.17 -2.54 -1.47
N ALA A 220 -18.90 -1.59 -0.91
CA ALA A 220 -18.36 -0.57 -0.01
C ALA A 220 -17.83 -1.17 1.30
N VAL A 221 -18.53 -2.16 1.85
CA VAL A 221 -18.09 -2.85 3.07
C VAL A 221 -16.84 -3.68 2.81
N GLU A 222 -16.79 -4.39 1.69
CA GLU A 222 -15.59 -5.15 1.29
C GLU A 222 -14.40 -4.22 0.99
N TRP A 223 -14.63 -3.09 0.37
CA TRP A 223 -13.62 -2.06 0.18
C TRP A 223 -13.04 -1.57 1.52
N PHE A 224 -13.91 -1.22 2.48
CA PHE A 224 -13.48 -0.72 3.78
C PHE A 224 -12.71 -1.78 4.58
N LYS A 225 -13.18 -3.04 4.57
CA LYS A 225 -12.43 -4.17 5.14
C LYS A 225 -11.06 -4.33 4.48
N GLY A 226 -11.00 -4.24 3.15
CA GLY A 226 -9.76 -4.30 2.40
C GLY A 226 -8.77 -3.22 2.82
N LEU A 227 -9.23 -1.98 3.00
CA LEU A 227 -8.41 -0.86 3.46
C LEU A 227 -7.81 -1.13 4.85
N ILE A 228 -8.62 -1.60 5.80
CA ILE A 228 -8.15 -1.95 7.15
C ILE A 228 -7.12 -3.08 7.09
N VAL A 229 -7.40 -4.15 6.35
CA VAL A 229 -6.49 -5.31 6.24
C VAL A 229 -5.16 -4.89 5.62
N GLN A 230 -5.15 -4.11 4.55
CA GLN A 230 -3.92 -3.64 3.92
C GLN A 230 -3.11 -2.74 4.85
N SER A 231 -3.78 -1.88 5.59
CA SER A 231 -3.14 -1.01 6.58
C SER A 231 -2.50 -1.79 7.73
N LEU A 232 -3.20 -2.79 8.27
CA LEU A 232 -2.63 -3.69 9.29
C LEU A 232 -1.46 -4.52 8.74
N THR A 233 -1.57 -4.98 7.50
CA THR A 233 -0.48 -5.74 6.86
C THR A 233 0.76 -4.87 6.66
N LEU A 234 0.60 -3.61 6.28
CA LEU A 234 1.71 -2.66 6.18
C LEU A 234 2.36 -2.43 7.55
N LEU A 235 1.55 -2.24 8.61
CA LEU A 235 2.05 -2.09 9.98
C LEU A 235 2.91 -3.29 10.40
N VAL A 236 2.42 -4.50 10.17
CA VAL A 236 3.16 -5.74 10.49
C VAL A 236 4.43 -5.84 9.65
N SER A 237 4.37 -5.52 8.36
CA SER A 237 5.54 -5.54 7.47
C SER A 237 6.64 -4.56 7.93
N LEU A 238 6.26 -3.34 8.33
CA LEU A 238 7.19 -2.35 8.88
C LEU A 238 7.80 -2.81 10.21
N PHE A 239 6.98 -3.39 11.09
CA PHE A 239 7.46 -3.92 12.37
C PHE A 239 8.44 -5.08 12.18
N MET A 240 8.10 -6.03 11.31
CA MET A 240 8.98 -7.17 10.99
C MET A 240 10.28 -6.70 10.33
N TRP A 241 10.20 -5.69 9.46
CA TRP A 241 11.38 -5.07 8.88
C TRP A 241 12.29 -4.46 9.96
N GLY A 242 11.70 -3.69 10.89
CA GLY A 242 12.46 -3.10 12.00
C GLY A 242 13.10 -4.13 12.93
N LEU A 243 12.50 -5.32 13.09
CA LEU A 243 13.10 -6.43 13.85
C LEU A 243 14.22 -7.14 13.08
N ALA A 244 14.19 -7.09 11.74
CA ALA A 244 15.21 -7.71 10.88
C ALA A 244 16.47 -6.85 10.69
N LEU A 245 16.40 -5.55 11.02
CA LEU A 245 17.52 -4.60 11.02
C LEU A 245 18.32 -4.69 12.30
#